data_3c3fd2e80d9e95ab891705ff6e33ba32
#
_entry.id   3c3fd2e80d9e95ab891705ff6e33ba32
#
_cell.length_a   1.000
_cell.length_b   1.000
_cell.length_c   1.000
_cell.angle_alpha   90.00
_cell.angle_beta   90.00
_cell.angle_gamma   90.00
#
_symmetry.space_group_name_H-M   'P 1'
#
loop_
_entity.id
_entity.type
_entity.pdbx_description
1 polymer ?
#
loop_
_entity_poly.entity_id
_entity_poly.type
_entity_poly.pdbx_seq_one_letter_code
_entity_poly.pdbx_strand_id
1 'polypeptide(L)'
;MGQWTGKIKKSALISDTGRVGDLIWEAGAELNKKRADARQIWTSAKGFRLGLNDFQTSAVATLKPLLYEGSGTTPTDDEARKLINFVRGQDTYDEDNNESTFDQRMWKLGESYHSEIAIVPPPKALDDSKLRPGSEETYKKDNNYEAFVAAQANRPTMVYVGANDGMLHAFKDSTGEELWGFIPPQVLPKLRLMDSGVEHITIPIYGVDGSAAIKDVFLNGRWRTVLMAGLGREGYGYFALDVTNPSSPSFLFAFENDPQNEVIRHW
;
A
#
# COMPACT_ATOMS: atom_id res chain seq x y z
N MET A 1 20.28 -6.49 13.96
CA MET A 1 20.00 -7.06 12.61
C MET A 1 19.63 -5.89 11.73
N GLY A 2 20.20 -5.78 10.52
CA GLY A 2 19.88 -4.65 9.63
C GLY A 2 18.41 -4.68 9.20
N GLN A 3 17.79 -3.50 9.07
CA GLN A 3 16.45 -3.34 8.51
C GLN A 3 16.36 -3.97 7.10
N TRP A 4 15.23 -4.57 6.80
CA TRP A 4 14.91 -4.96 5.43
C TRP A 4 14.51 -3.70 4.64
N THR A 5 15.42 -3.25 3.78
CA THR A 5 15.25 -2.00 3.02
C THR A 5 14.80 -2.29 1.60
N GLY A 6 13.65 -1.73 1.21
CA GLY A 6 13.13 -1.83 -0.16
C GLY A 6 13.80 -0.83 -1.09
N LYS A 7 14.05 -1.25 -2.33
CA LYS A 7 14.57 -0.39 -3.39
C LYS A 7 13.83 -0.64 -4.69
N ILE A 8 13.03 0.32 -5.10
CA ILE A 8 12.30 0.29 -6.36
C ILE A 8 12.85 1.38 -7.25
N LYS A 9 13.37 0.99 -8.41
CA LYS A 9 14.08 1.89 -9.32
C LYS A 9 13.38 1.96 -10.66
N LYS A 10 13.29 3.17 -11.22
CA LYS A 10 12.99 3.40 -12.62
C LYS A 10 14.25 3.90 -13.30
N SER A 11 14.62 3.24 -14.38
CA SER A 11 15.76 3.61 -15.23
C SER A 11 15.32 3.83 -16.66
N ALA A 12 16.06 4.60 -17.39
CA ALA A 12 15.90 4.73 -18.83
C ALA A 12 16.18 3.39 -19.53
N LEU A 13 15.54 3.17 -20.66
CA LEU A 13 15.87 2.07 -21.57
C LEU A 13 16.61 2.63 -22.77
N ILE A 14 17.79 2.11 -23.06
CA ILE A 14 18.56 2.49 -24.25
C ILE A 14 17.95 1.75 -25.45
N SER A 15 17.28 2.49 -26.33
CA SER A 15 16.42 1.94 -27.40
C SER A 15 17.14 0.99 -28.35
N ASP A 16 18.40 1.32 -28.69
CA ASP A 16 19.19 0.59 -29.69
C ASP A 16 19.72 -0.74 -29.18
N THR A 17 19.90 -0.87 -27.86
CA THR A 17 20.53 -2.05 -27.26
C THR A 17 19.62 -2.80 -26.30
N GLY A 18 18.48 -2.22 -25.90
CA GLY A 18 17.62 -2.74 -24.85
C GLY A 18 18.25 -2.78 -23.46
N ARG A 19 19.40 -2.10 -23.27
CA ARG A 19 20.11 -2.06 -21.99
C ARG A 19 19.47 -1.05 -21.05
N VAL A 20 19.59 -1.32 -19.74
CA VAL A 20 19.23 -0.38 -18.71
C VAL A 20 20.20 0.80 -18.74
N GLY A 21 19.67 2.00 -18.89
CA GLY A 21 20.41 3.26 -18.89
C GLY A 21 20.38 3.94 -17.52
N ASP A 22 20.42 5.28 -17.52
CA ASP A 22 20.51 6.08 -16.31
C ASP A 22 19.28 5.89 -15.39
N LEU A 23 19.55 5.99 -14.08
CA LEU A 23 18.52 6.02 -13.06
C LEU A 23 17.68 7.30 -13.21
N ILE A 24 16.36 7.15 -13.30
CA ILE A 24 15.40 8.26 -13.34
C ILE A 24 15.00 8.63 -11.91
N TRP A 25 14.58 7.62 -11.12
CA TRP A 25 14.26 7.79 -9.69
C TRP A 25 14.40 6.45 -8.95
N GLU A 26 14.52 6.55 -7.63
CA GLU A 26 14.48 5.45 -6.68
C GLU A 26 13.46 5.78 -5.57
N ALA A 27 12.39 4.99 -5.48
CA ALA A 27 11.22 5.30 -4.65
C ALA A 27 11.54 5.40 -3.16
N GLY A 28 12.44 4.55 -2.63
CA GLY A 28 12.85 4.63 -1.23
C GLY A 28 13.61 5.93 -0.92
N ALA A 29 14.48 6.38 -1.84
CA ALA A 29 15.18 7.66 -1.70
C ALA A 29 14.20 8.84 -1.79
N GLU A 30 13.23 8.80 -2.70
CA GLU A 30 12.20 9.83 -2.78
C GLU A 30 11.32 9.84 -1.52
N LEU A 31 10.95 8.66 -1.00
CA LEU A 31 10.19 8.54 0.23
C LEU A 31 10.96 9.08 1.45
N ASN A 32 12.28 8.89 1.49
CA ASN A 32 13.11 9.40 2.58
C ASN A 32 13.16 10.93 2.65
N LYS A 33 12.97 11.63 1.52
CA LYS A 33 12.84 13.09 1.50
C LYS A 33 11.55 13.59 2.14
N LYS A 34 10.53 12.74 2.21
CA LYS A 34 9.22 13.07 2.75
C LYS A 34 9.21 12.87 4.27
N ARG A 35 8.83 13.90 5.01
CA ARG A 35 8.70 13.81 6.46
C ARG A 35 7.59 12.84 6.85
N ALA A 36 7.73 12.17 8.00
CA ALA A 36 6.74 11.23 8.53
C ALA A 36 5.34 11.86 8.67
N ASP A 37 5.27 13.11 9.13
CA ASP A 37 4.03 13.85 9.30
C ASP A 37 3.38 14.30 7.97
N ALA A 38 4.15 14.40 6.88
CA ALA A 38 3.69 14.76 5.55
C ALA A 38 3.22 13.56 4.71
N ARG A 39 3.40 12.33 5.18
CA ARG A 39 2.93 11.13 4.48
C ARG A 39 1.42 11.00 4.60
N GLN A 40 0.79 10.55 3.52
CA GLN A 40 -0.61 10.16 3.49
C GLN A 40 -0.71 8.66 3.74
N ILE A 41 -0.92 8.26 4.99
CA ILE A 41 -1.08 6.84 5.34
C ILE A 41 -2.49 6.63 5.87
N TRP A 42 -3.17 5.62 5.33
CA TRP A 42 -4.55 5.32 5.66
C TRP A 42 -4.79 3.84 5.83
N THR A 43 -5.87 3.51 6.48
CA THR A 43 -6.34 2.14 6.68
C THR A 43 -7.86 2.09 6.52
N SER A 44 -8.42 0.92 6.60
CA SER A 44 -9.87 0.73 6.74
C SER A 44 -10.08 -0.39 7.74
N ALA A 45 -10.88 -0.11 8.76
CA ALA A 45 -11.29 -1.11 9.72
C ALA A 45 -12.78 -0.94 10.00
N LYS A 46 -13.42 -1.92 10.64
CA LYS A 46 -14.85 -1.90 10.90
C LYS A 46 -15.23 -0.63 11.67
N GLY A 47 -16.02 0.24 11.06
CA GLY A 47 -16.41 1.53 11.62
C GLY A 47 -15.52 2.73 11.20
N PHE A 48 -14.45 2.48 10.46
CA PHE A 48 -13.58 3.53 9.94
C PHE A 48 -13.97 3.93 8.52
N ARG A 49 -14.36 5.18 8.36
CA ARG A 49 -14.38 5.90 7.08
C ARG A 49 -13.64 7.20 7.29
N LEU A 50 -12.36 7.11 7.46
CA LEU A 50 -11.52 8.27 7.60
C LEU A 50 -10.85 8.57 6.25
N GLY A 51 -10.36 9.78 6.07
CA GLY A 51 -9.73 10.20 4.82
C GLY A 51 -8.35 9.56 4.59
N LEU A 52 -7.69 9.95 3.51
CA LEU A 52 -6.39 9.41 3.08
C LEU A 52 -5.21 9.62 4.07
N ASN A 53 -5.44 10.04 5.28
CA ASN A 53 -4.40 10.21 6.31
C ASN A 53 -4.96 9.93 7.70
N ASP A 54 -5.65 8.83 7.86
CA ASP A 54 -6.28 8.46 9.12
C ASP A 54 -5.36 7.63 10.05
N PHE A 55 -4.29 7.07 9.50
CA PHE A 55 -3.27 6.39 10.31
C PHE A 55 -2.30 7.40 10.92
N GLN A 56 -2.76 8.09 11.97
CA GLN A 56 -2.00 9.14 12.68
C GLN A 56 -2.32 9.20 14.16
N THR A 57 -1.47 9.86 14.92
CA THR A 57 -1.58 9.90 16.40
C THR A 57 -2.84 10.58 16.92
N SER A 58 -3.48 11.45 16.15
CA SER A 58 -4.78 12.03 16.50
C SER A 58 -5.91 10.99 16.52
N ALA A 59 -5.74 9.88 15.80
CA ALA A 59 -6.67 8.76 15.77
C ALA A 59 -6.30 7.63 16.76
N VAL A 60 -5.40 7.87 17.73
CA VAL A 60 -4.89 6.86 18.66
C VAL A 60 -5.99 6.10 19.39
N ALA A 61 -7.05 6.79 19.82
CA ALA A 61 -8.15 6.16 20.54
C ALA A 61 -8.85 5.05 19.74
N THR A 62 -8.87 5.20 18.41
CA THR A 62 -9.47 4.23 17.49
C THR A 62 -8.45 3.20 16.98
N LEU A 63 -7.20 3.63 16.74
CA LEU A 63 -6.15 2.74 16.23
C LEU A 63 -5.60 1.79 17.31
N LYS A 64 -5.46 2.24 18.55
CA LYS A 64 -4.89 1.44 19.62
C LYS A 64 -5.54 0.07 19.79
N PRO A 65 -6.86 -0.08 19.90
CA PRO A 65 -7.48 -1.40 20.03
C PRO A 65 -7.25 -2.30 18.82
N LEU A 66 -7.07 -1.73 17.60
CA LEU A 66 -6.79 -2.47 16.38
C LEU A 66 -5.33 -2.92 16.29
N LEU A 67 -4.41 -2.03 16.69
CA LEU A 67 -2.97 -2.32 16.69
C LEU A 67 -2.59 -3.42 17.69
N TYR A 68 -3.32 -3.52 18.80
CA TYR A 68 -3.04 -4.49 19.86
C TYR A 68 -4.12 -5.57 19.99
N GLU A 69 -4.95 -5.75 18.96
CA GLU A 69 -5.92 -6.86 18.92
C GLU A 69 -5.21 -8.20 19.11
N GLY A 70 -5.73 -9.04 20.00
CA GLY A 70 -5.19 -10.37 20.28
C GLY A 70 -3.83 -10.39 20.99
N SER A 71 -3.28 -9.24 21.40
CA SER A 71 -1.97 -9.19 22.08
C SER A 71 -1.97 -9.70 23.53
N GLY A 72 -3.13 -9.70 24.17
CA GLY A 72 -3.23 -9.96 25.63
C GLY A 72 -2.68 -8.83 26.50
N THR A 73 -2.24 -7.72 25.92
CA THR A 73 -1.70 -6.55 26.62
C THR A 73 -2.62 -5.35 26.50
N THR A 74 -2.55 -4.43 27.47
CA THR A 74 -3.26 -3.16 27.44
C THR A 74 -2.25 -2.03 27.32
N PRO A 75 -1.90 -1.59 26.10
CA PRO A 75 -0.92 -0.53 25.91
C PRO A 75 -1.47 0.82 26.37
N THR A 76 -0.56 1.71 26.73
CA THR A 76 -0.85 3.11 26.95
C THR A 76 -1.10 3.81 25.61
N ASP A 77 -1.67 5.01 25.64
CA ASP A 77 -1.82 5.84 24.43
C ASP A 77 -0.45 6.26 23.87
N ASP A 78 0.54 6.46 24.75
CA ASP A 78 1.87 6.88 24.33
C ASP A 78 2.63 5.75 23.62
N GLU A 79 2.52 4.51 24.08
CA GLU A 79 3.04 3.34 23.37
C GLU A 79 2.40 3.19 21.98
N ALA A 80 1.09 3.37 21.88
CA ALA A 80 0.40 3.33 20.61
C ALA A 80 0.80 4.49 19.67
N ARG A 81 0.97 5.72 20.21
CA ARG A 81 1.48 6.86 19.43
C ARG A 81 2.91 6.64 18.96
N LYS A 82 3.77 6.07 19.80
CA LYS A 82 5.13 5.70 19.45
C LYS A 82 5.16 4.77 18.24
N LEU A 83 4.35 3.70 18.27
CA LEU A 83 4.24 2.75 17.16
C LEU A 83 3.68 3.42 15.90
N ILE A 84 2.62 4.21 16.00
CA ILE A 84 2.03 4.93 14.86
C ILE A 84 3.08 5.84 14.18
N ASN A 85 3.82 6.61 14.97
CA ASN A 85 4.85 7.50 14.44
C ASN A 85 6.01 6.73 13.80
N PHE A 86 6.40 5.59 14.38
CA PHE A 86 7.41 4.71 13.81
C PHE A 86 7.01 4.19 12.43
N VAL A 87 5.81 3.64 12.31
CA VAL A 87 5.27 3.14 11.03
C VAL A 87 5.18 4.26 9.99
N ARG A 88 4.89 5.49 10.42
CA ARG A 88 4.90 6.66 9.55
C ARG A 88 6.31 7.07 9.09
N GLY A 89 7.35 6.67 9.80
CA GLY A 89 8.75 6.92 9.44
C GLY A 89 9.53 7.87 10.37
N GLN A 90 8.99 8.12 11.58
CA GLN A 90 9.75 8.78 12.65
C GLN A 90 10.55 7.72 13.40
N ASP A 91 11.78 8.02 13.79
CA ASP A 91 12.66 7.07 14.52
C ASP A 91 12.36 7.03 16.00
N THR A 92 11.14 6.65 16.35
CA THR A 92 10.66 6.61 17.76
C THR A 92 11.30 5.51 18.60
N TYR A 93 12.01 4.58 17.97
CA TYR A 93 12.74 3.50 18.65
C TYR A 93 14.26 3.73 18.67
N ASP A 94 14.73 4.90 18.15
CA ASP A 94 16.14 5.29 18.12
C ASP A 94 17.01 4.20 17.45
N GLU A 95 16.59 3.75 16.24
CA GLU A 95 17.24 2.65 15.50
C GLU A 95 18.70 2.97 15.14
N ASP A 96 19.06 4.24 15.01
CA ASP A 96 20.41 4.70 14.70
C ASP A 96 21.26 5.02 15.94
N ASN A 97 20.68 4.87 17.15
CA ASN A 97 21.33 5.04 18.43
C ASN A 97 22.00 6.42 18.59
N ASN A 98 21.26 7.45 18.20
CA ASN A 98 21.72 8.85 18.29
C ASN A 98 21.08 9.63 19.47
N GLU A 99 20.34 8.93 20.34
CA GLU A 99 19.59 9.46 21.50
C GLU A 99 18.41 10.39 21.11
N SER A 100 18.00 10.39 19.83
CA SER A 100 16.86 11.14 19.33
C SER A 100 15.71 10.21 18.92
N THR A 101 14.52 10.49 19.43
CA THR A 101 13.28 9.78 19.04
C THR A 101 12.33 10.65 18.23
N PHE A 102 12.80 11.83 17.79
CA PHE A 102 11.99 12.82 17.05
C PHE A 102 12.43 12.99 15.61
N ASP A 103 13.56 12.44 15.22
CA ASP A 103 14.08 12.48 13.87
C ASP A 103 13.41 11.49 12.93
N GLN A 104 13.87 11.39 11.71
CA GLN A 104 13.32 10.51 10.69
C GLN A 104 14.12 9.22 10.65
N ARG A 105 13.42 8.10 10.49
CA ARG A 105 14.09 6.82 10.19
C ARG A 105 15.04 6.97 9.00
N MET A 106 16.20 6.36 9.07
CA MET A 106 17.20 6.38 7.98
C MET A 106 16.64 5.83 6.67
N TRP A 107 15.73 4.85 6.76
CA TRP A 107 15.04 4.28 5.60
C TRP A 107 13.60 3.93 5.94
N LYS A 108 12.64 4.38 5.12
CA LYS A 108 11.22 4.23 5.41
C LYS A 108 10.55 3.11 4.62
N LEU A 109 11.04 2.80 3.41
CA LEU A 109 10.45 1.78 2.55
C LEU A 109 10.90 0.38 2.98
N GLY A 110 9.97 -0.46 3.39
CA GLY A 110 10.22 -1.86 3.67
C GLY A 110 10.59 -2.67 2.43
N GLU A 111 11.19 -3.83 2.63
CA GLU A 111 11.52 -4.73 1.54
C GLU A 111 10.26 -5.17 0.78
N SER A 112 10.34 -5.16 -0.54
CA SER A 112 9.36 -5.78 -1.43
C SER A 112 9.94 -7.10 -1.95
N TYR A 113 9.57 -8.21 -1.34
CA TYR A 113 10.21 -9.51 -1.61
C TYR A 113 9.44 -10.36 -2.63
N HIS A 114 8.15 -10.64 -2.37
CA HIS A 114 7.31 -11.41 -3.30
C HIS A 114 6.31 -10.53 -4.06
N SER A 115 6.11 -9.28 -3.64
CA SER A 115 5.21 -8.36 -4.32
C SER A 115 5.83 -7.86 -5.62
N GLU A 116 5.22 -8.22 -6.73
CA GLU A 116 5.58 -7.65 -8.03
C GLU A 116 5.11 -6.20 -8.16
N ILE A 117 5.84 -5.43 -8.96
CA ILE A 117 5.49 -4.03 -9.25
C ILE A 117 4.35 -4.01 -10.26
N ALA A 118 3.26 -3.34 -9.91
CA ALA A 118 2.13 -3.13 -10.82
C ALA A 118 2.11 -1.68 -11.33
N ILE A 119 2.27 -1.52 -12.65
CA ILE A 119 2.24 -0.21 -13.31
C ILE A 119 0.86 -0.02 -13.94
N VAL A 120 0.17 1.07 -13.57
CA VAL A 120 -1.21 1.35 -13.95
C VAL A 120 -1.30 2.68 -14.69
N PRO A 121 -1.25 2.66 -16.02
CA PRO A 121 -1.46 3.84 -16.86
C PRO A 121 -2.95 4.21 -16.94
N PRO A 122 -3.31 5.30 -17.64
CA PRO A 122 -4.68 5.52 -18.09
C PRO A 122 -5.26 4.30 -18.81
N PRO A 123 -6.58 4.06 -18.71
CA PRO A 123 -7.21 2.96 -19.40
C PRO A 123 -7.05 3.09 -20.93
N LYS A 124 -6.88 1.96 -21.60
CA LYS A 124 -6.71 1.94 -23.06
C LYS A 124 -8.06 1.88 -23.76
N ALA A 125 -8.12 2.47 -24.95
CA ALA A 125 -9.26 2.34 -25.84
C ALA A 125 -9.57 0.87 -26.15
N LEU A 126 -10.80 0.60 -26.59
CA LEU A 126 -11.23 -0.71 -27.04
C LEU A 126 -10.37 -1.20 -28.21
N ASP A 127 -10.13 -2.49 -28.24
CA ASP A 127 -9.50 -3.15 -29.38
C ASP A 127 -10.59 -3.75 -30.28
N ASP A 128 -10.96 -2.99 -31.31
CA ASP A 128 -12.02 -3.40 -32.24
C ASP A 128 -11.75 -4.75 -32.93
N SER A 129 -10.49 -5.16 -33.05
CA SER A 129 -10.12 -6.46 -33.61
C SER A 129 -10.53 -7.66 -32.76
N LYS A 130 -10.84 -7.40 -31.47
CA LYS A 130 -11.25 -8.40 -30.47
C LYS A 130 -12.75 -8.41 -30.21
N LEU A 131 -13.53 -7.57 -30.89
CA LEU A 131 -14.99 -7.55 -30.75
C LEU A 131 -15.59 -8.82 -31.35
N ARG A 132 -16.18 -9.64 -30.51
CA ARG A 132 -16.92 -10.86 -30.88
C ARG A 132 -17.90 -11.25 -29.76
N PRO A 133 -19.00 -11.92 -30.07
CA PRO A 133 -20.00 -12.30 -29.07
C PRO A 133 -19.35 -12.96 -27.84
N GLY A 134 -19.65 -12.44 -26.63
CA GLY A 134 -19.14 -12.96 -25.36
C GLY A 134 -17.70 -12.56 -25.00
N SER A 135 -17.02 -11.75 -25.84
CA SER A 135 -15.68 -11.26 -25.50
C SER A 135 -15.72 -10.13 -24.46
N GLU A 136 -14.61 -9.94 -23.77
CA GLU A 136 -14.42 -8.81 -22.83
C GLU A 136 -14.58 -7.46 -23.55
N GLU A 137 -14.06 -7.32 -24.75
CA GLU A 137 -14.15 -6.08 -25.53
C GLU A 137 -15.61 -5.76 -25.92
N THR A 138 -16.43 -6.78 -26.28
CA THR A 138 -17.85 -6.57 -26.52
C THR A 138 -18.57 -6.17 -25.24
N TYR A 139 -18.27 -6.81 -24.09
CA TYR A 139 -18.82 -6.41 -22.81
C TYR A 139 -18.47 -4.96 -22.45
N LYS A 140 -17.22 -4.56 -22.64
CA LYS A 140 -16.78 -3.18 -22.43
C LYS A 140 -17.54 -2.20 -23.32
N LYS A 141 -17.69 -2.51 -24.60
CA LYS A 141 -18.44 -1.68 -25.56
C LYS A 141 -19.91 -1.53 -25.14
N ASP A 142 -20.57 -2.62 -24.82
CA ASP A 142 -21.98 -2.64 -24.44
C ASP A 142 -22.25 -1.90 -23.13
N ASN A 143 -21.25 -1.74 -22.27
CA ASN A 143 -21.30 -1.00 -21.03
C ASN A 143 -20.59 0.37 -21.08
N ASN A 144 -20.46 0.96 -22.27
CA ASN A 144 -19.95 2.32 -22.46
C ASN A 144 -18.55 2.57 -21.88
N TYR A 145 -17.63 1.61 -22.03
CA TYR A 145 -16.26 1.72 -21.50
C TYR A 145 -15.49 2.89 -22.13
N GLU A 146 -15.81 3.29 -23.36
CA GLU A 146 -15.18 4.42 -24.04
C GLU A 146 -15.37 5.75 -23.27
N ALA A 147 -16.53 5.94 -22.65
CA ALA A 147 -16.76 7.11 -21.79
C ALA A 147 -15.85 7.09 -20.55
N PHE A 148 -15.59 5.90 -19.98
CA PHE A 148 -14.64 5.74 -18.88
C PHE A 148 -13.21 6.03 -19.35
N VAL A 149 -12.78 5.54 -20.50
CA VAL A 149 -11.48 5.84 -21.09
C VAL A 149 -11.30 7.34 -21.27
N ALA A 150 -12.29 8.02 -21.85
CA ALA A 150 -12.27 9.47 -22.04
C ALA A 150 -12.18 10.22 -20.71
N ALA A 151 -12.95 9.83 -19.71
CA ALA A 151 -12.95 10.44 -18.38
C ALA A 151 -11.62 10.24 -17.64
N GLN A 152 -10.88 9.16 -17.91
CA GLN A 152 -9.62 8.81 -17.25
C GLN A 152 -8.38 9.09 -18.12
N ALA A 153 -8.54 9.74 -19.28
CA ALA A 153 -7.45 9.97 -20.24
C ALA A 153 -6.23 10.71 -19.64
N ASN A 154 -6.46 11.60 -18.67
CA ASN A 154 -5.43 12.37 -17.99
C ASN A 154 -5.02 11.79 -16.63
N ARG A 155 -5.45 10.57 -16.29
CA ARG A 155 -5.04 9.90 -15.05
C ARG A 155 -3.52 9.69 -15.06
N PRO A 156 -2.80 10.09 -13.98
CA PRO A 156 -1.37 9.81 -13.91
C PRO A 156 -1.11 8.30 -13.89
N THR A 157 -0.02 7.87 -14.53
CA THR A 157 0.48 6.51 -14.37
C THR A 157 0.98 6.33 -12.94
N MET A 158 0.52 5.26 -12.30
CA MET A 158 0.89 4.92 -10.93
C MET A 158 1.67 3.61 -10.89
N VAL A 159 2.50 3.48 -9.87
CA VAL A 159 3.25 2.28 -9.53
C VAL A 159 2.76 1.82 -8.16
N TYR A 160 2.19 0.62 -8.10
CA TYR A 160 1.75 0.00 -6.84
C TYR A 160 2.65 -1.16 -6.47
N VAL A 161 3.00 -1.26 -5.20
CA VAL A 161 3.83 -2.35 -4.69
C VAL A 161 3.55 -2.55 -3.20
N GLY A 162 3.47 -3.80 -2.79
CA GLY A 162 3.42 -4.17 -1.38
C GLY A 162 4.81 -4.27 -0.76
N ALA A 163 4.92 -3.96 0.54
CA ALA A 163 6.18 -4.01 1.26
C ALA A 163 6.05 -4.60 2.67
N ASN A 164 7.19 -5.01 3.22
CA ASN A 164 7.33 -5.60 4.54
C ASN A 164 7.42 -4.56 5.67
N ASP A 165 6.97 -3.34 5.41
CA ASP A 165 6.65 -2.31 6.39
C ASP A 165 5.16 -2.24 6.74
N GLY A 166 4.37 -3.19 6.20
CA GLY A 166 2.94 -3.32 6.47
C GLY A 166 2.04 -2.62 5.46
N MET A 167 2.58 -2.04 4.38
CA MET A 167 1.83 -1.18 3.48
C MET A 167 1.80 -1.65 2.02
N LEU A 168 0.71 -1.34 1.34
CA LEU A 168 0.69 -1.16 -0.11
C LEU A 168 1.02 0.30 -0.41
N HIS A 169 2.08 0.53 -1.15
CA HIS A 169 2.50 1.88 -1.57
C HIS A 169 1.98 2.21 -2.95
N ALA A 170 1.62 3.49 -3.14
CA ALA A 170 1.28 4.09 -4.43
C ALA A 170 2.28 5.20 -4.77
N PHE A 171 3.12 4.96 -5.76
CA PHE A 171 4.10 5.93 -6.23
C PHE A 171 3.67 6.52 -7.58
N LYS A 172 3.99 7.79 -7.82
CA LYS A 172 3.85 8.42 -9.13
C LYS A 172 4.93 7.89 -10.07
N ASP A 173 4.56 7.34 -11.20
CA ASP A 173 5.53 6.84 -12.20
C ASP A 173 6.46 7.94 -12.72
N SER A 174 6.00 9.19 -12.77
CA SER A 174 6.78 10.33 -13.27
C SER A 174 7.93 10.74 -12.36
N THR A 175 7.80 10.56 -11.03
CA THR A 175 8.74 11.13 -10.04
C THR A 175 9.26 10.14 -9.02
N GLY A 176 8.62 8.97 -8.85
CA GLY A 176 8.90 8.05 -7.75
C GLY A 176 8.38 8.53 -6.38
N GLU A 177 7.69 9.67 -6.32
CA GLU A 177 7.11 10.21 -5.08
C GLU A 177 5.94 9.33 -4.61
N GLU A 178 5.94 8.97 -3.32
CA GLU A 178 4.79 8.31 -2.69
C GLU A 178 3.58 9.24 -2.67
N LEU A 179 2.47 8.83 -3.28
CA LEU A 179 1.20 9.54 -3.18
C LEU A 179 0.48 9.17 -1.87
N TRP A 180 0.48 7.89 -1.53
CA TRP A 180 -0.06 7.36 -0.27
C TRP A 180 0.45 5.95 0.02
N GLY A 181 0.34 5.53 1.30
CA GLY A 181 0.47 4.16 1.76
C GLY A 181 -0.86 3.67 2.34
N PHE A 182 -1.24 2.43 2.05
CA PHE A 182 -2.42 1.78 2.61
C PHE A 182 -2.03 0.60 3.50
N ILE A 183 -2.51 0.59 4.74
CA ILE A 183 -2.34 -0.52 5.67
C ILE A 183 -3.62 -1.34 5.65
N PRO A 184 -3.61 -2.59 5.14
CA PRO A 184 -4.77 -3.46 5.22
C PRO A 184 -5.18 -3.73 6.67
N PRO A 185 -6.50 -3.83 6.98
CA PRO A 185 -6.95 -4.04 8.36
C PRO A 185 -6.36 -5.28 9.02
N GLN A 186 -6.11 -6.34 8.24
CA GLN A 186 -5.50 -7.58 8.73
C GLN A 186 -4.03 -7.39 9.20
N VAL A 187 -3.35 -6.35 8.72
CA VAL A 187 -1.95 -6.05 9.06
C VAL A 187 -1.85 -5.21 10.34
N LEU A 188 -2.89 -4.45 10.69
CA LEU A 188 -2.86 -3.56 11.85
C LEU A 188 -2.34 -4.24 13.13
N PRO A 189 -2.86 -5.42 13.55
CA PRO A 189 -2.38 -6.06 14.77
C PRO A 189 -0.95 -6.62 14.67
N LYS A 190 -0.40 -6.75 13.47
CA LYS A 190 0.99 -7.18 13.25
C LYS A 190 1.99 -6.06 13.42
N LEU A 191 1.59 -4.80 13.21
CA LEU A 191 2.52 -3.65 13.29
C LEU A 191 3.22 -3.55 14.64
N ARG A 192 2.56 -3.94 15.75
CA ARG A 192 3.18 -3.96 17.08
C ARG A 192 4.39 -4.88 17.19
N LEU A 193 4.47 -5.90 16.32
CA LEU A 193 5.60 -6.83 16.29
C LEU A 193 6.89 -6.18 15.75
N MET A 194 6.82 -4.98 15.19
CA MET A 194 7.99 -4.19 14.82
C MET A 194 8.79 -3.73 16.05
N ASP A 195 8.12 -3.54 17.18
CA ASP A 195 8.77 -3.31 18.47
C ASP A 195 9.31 -4.63 19.02
N SER A 196 10.63 -4.77 19.09
CA SER A 196 11.28 -5.98 19.64
C SER A 196 11.22 -6.07 21.16
N GLY A 197 10.85 -4.98 21.83
CA GLY A 197 11.01 -4.82 23.27
C GLY A 197 12.47 -4.65 23.71
N VAL A 198 13.40 -4.54 22.79
CA VAL A 198 14.83 -4.28 23.03
C VAL A 198 15.18 -2.91 22.46
N GLU A 199 15.88 -2.11 23.26
CA GLU A 199 16.28 -0.75 22.89
C GLU A 199 17.09 -0.74 21.58
N HIS A 200 16.82 0.23 20.71
CA HIS A 200 17.45 0.42 19.38
C HIS A 200 17.26 -0.76 18.39
N ILE A 201 16.41 -1.74 18.71
CA ILE A 201 16.17 -2.88 17.85
C ILE A 201 14.70 -2.94 17.44
N THR A 202 14.46 -2.88 16.14
CA THR A 202 13.16 -3.17 15.55
C THR A 202 13.21 -4.44 14.72
N ILE A 203 12.05 -5.04 14.48
CA ILE A 203 11.91 -6.28 13.74
C ILE A 203 11.07 -6.01 12.50
N PRO A 204 11.54 -6.36 11.28
CA PRO A 204 10.69 -6.32 10.09
C PRO A 204 9.56 -7.34 10.21
N ILE A 205 8.40 -7.00 9.66
CA ILE A 205 7.25 -7.89 9.60
C ILE A 205 6.96 -8.28 8.16
N TYR A 206 6.34 -9.43 7.95
CA TYR A 206 5.68 -9.70 6.68
C TYR A 206 4.36 -8.94 6.65
N GLY A 207 4.28 -7.94 5.75
CA GLY A 207 3.14 -7.04 5.63
C GLY A 207 2.28 -7.36 4.41
N VAL A 208 2.43 -6.57 3.34
CA VAL A 208 1.78 -6.78 2.06
C VAL A 208 2.79 -7.41 1.11
N ASP A 209 2.89 -8.72 1.12
CA ASP A 209 3.94 -9.47 0.40
C ASP A 209 3.40 -10.15 -0.89
N GLY A 210 2.11 -10.04 -1.17
CA GLY A 210 1.48 -10.56 -2.39
C GLY A 210 1.40 -9.52 -3.49
N SER A 211 1.55 -9.98 -4.75
CA SER A 211 1.43 -9.14 -5.94
C SER A 211 0.02 -8.57 -6.11
N ALA A 212 -0.08 -7.32 -6.55
CA ALA A 212 -1.36 -6.69 -6.85
C ALA A 212 -1.84 -7.06 -8.27
N ALA A 213 -3.08 -7.55 -8.37
CA ALA A 213 -3.81 -7.68 -9.61
C ALA A 213 -4.70 -6.45 -9.82
N ILE A 214 -4.61 -5.81 -10.98
CA ILE A 214 -5.37 -4.59 -11.27
C ILE A 214 -6.11 -4.76 -12.58
N LYS A 215 -7.40 -4.42 -12.54
CA LYS A 215 -8.27 -4.51 -13.71
C LYS A 215 -9.39 -3.46 -13.66
N ASP A 216 -9.80 -3.00 -14.84
CA ASP A 216 -11.02 -2.24 -14.97
C ASP A 216 -12.21 -3.19 -14.92
N VAL A 217 -13.12 -2.95 -14.01
CA VAL A 217 -14.32 -3.78 -13.77
C VAL A 217 -15.59 -2.92 -13.73
N PHE A 218 -16.69 -3.46 -14.22
CA PHE A 218 -17.97 -2.79 -14.19
C PHE A 218 -18.74 -3.21 -12.93
N LEU A 219 -18.82 -2.29 -11.96
CA LEU A 219 -19.45 -2.54 -10.66
C LEU A 219 -20.55 -1.51 -10.38
N ASN A 220 -21.74 -1.97 -10.04
CA ASN A 220 -22.87 -1.12 -9.67
C ASN A 220 -23.17 -0.03 -10.72
N GLY A 221 -23.18 -0.44 -12.01
CA GLY A 221 -23.54 0.43 -13.13
C GLY A 221 -22.42 1.40 -13.57
N ARG A 222 -21.19 1.25 -13.11
CA ARG A 222 -20.06 2.09 -13.51
C ARG A 222 -18.73 1.33 -13.57
N TRP A 223 -17.85 1.79 -14.44
CA TRP A 223 -16.48 1.30 -14.53
C TRP A 223 -15.62 1.81 -13.39
N ARG A 224 -14.75 0.96 -12.91
CA ARG A 224 -13.76 1.25 -11.87
C ARG A 224 -12.47 0.51 -12.17
N THR A 225 -11.33 1.14 -11.89
CA THR A 225 -10.05 0.43 -11.81
C THR A 225 -9.91 -0.14 -10.40
N VAL A 226 -9.98 -1.46 -10.29
CA VAL A 226 -9.89 -2.17 -9.01
C VAL A 226 -8.51 -2.81 -8.89
N LEU A 227 -7.87 -2.57 -7.75
CA LEU A 227 -6.67 -3.24 -7.30
C LEU A 227 -7.05 -4.26 -6.24
N MET A 228 -6.59 -5.51 -6.39
CA MET A 228 -6.72 -6.55 -5.37
C MET A 228 -5.33 -7.13 -5.08
N ALA A 229 -4.97 -7.24 -3.81
CA ALA A 229 -3.71 -7.83 -3.39
C ALA A 229 -3.90 -8.79 -2.22
N GLY A 230 -3.05 -9.80 -2.16
CA GLY A 230 -2.95 -10.73 -1.03
C GLY A 230 -1.89 -10.30 -0.03
N LEU A 231 -1.97 -10.84 1.19
CA LEU A 231 -0.99 -10.57 2.24
C LEU A 231 0.30 -11.41 2.07
N GLY A 232 0.28 -12.43 1.21
CA GLY A 232 1.45 -13.28 0.95
C GLY A 232 1.73 -14.27 2.08
N ARG A 233 3.00 -14.42 2.43
CA ARG A 233 3.54 -15.56 3.22
C ARG A 233 2.89 -15.76 4.60
N GLU A 234 2.54 -14.70 5.29
CA GLU A 234 1.99 -14.80 6.66
C GLU A 234 0.58 -14.24 6.80
N GLY A 235 -0.15 -14.18 5.68
CA GLY A 235 -1.52 -13.71 5.69
C GLY A 235 -2.43 -14.60 4.85
N TYR A 236 -3.57 -14.98 5.42
CA TYR A 236 -4.57 -15.81 4.74
C TYR A 236 -5.69 -14.96 4.14
N GLY A 237 -5.35 -13.75 3.68
CA GLY A 237 -6.35 -12.78 3.26
C GLY A 237 -5.99 -11.98 2.05
N TYR A 238 -7.01 -11.29 1.56
CA TYR A 238 -6.94 -10.36 0.44
C TYR A 238 -7.67 -9.08 0.81
N PHE A 239 -7.29 -8.00 0.13
CA PHE A 239 -8.02 -6.74 0.17
C PHE A 239 -8.18 -6.17 -1.23
N ALA A 240 -9.18 -5.31 -1.41
CA ALA A 240 -9.45 -4.64 -2.67
C ALA A 240 -9.68 -3.14 -2.47
N LEU A 241 -9.13 -2.35 -3.38
CA LEU A 241 -9.24 -0.90 -3.44
C LEU A 241 -9.78 -0.46 -4.80
N ASP A 242 -10.64 0.56 -4.81
CA ASP A 242 -10.93 1.32 -6.01
C ASP A 242 -9.87 2.41 -6.17
N VAL A 243 -9.05 2.28 -7.21
CA VAL A 243 -7.96 3.20 -7.54
C VAL A 243 -8.24 3.96 -8.84
N THR A 244 -9.50 4.07 -9.23
CA THR A 244 -9.95 4.82 -10.42
C THR A 244 -9.41 6.25 -10.39
N ASN A 245 -9.53 6.91 -9.24
CA ASN A 245 -8.86 8.18 -8.97
C ASN A 245 -7.67 7.92 -8.02
N PRO A 246 -6.43 7.94 -8.51
CA PRO A 246 -5.26 7.66 -7.67
C PRO A 246 -5.09 8.63 -6.49
N SER A 247 -5.59 9.87 -6.62
CA SER A 247 -5.52 10.86 -5.54
C SER A 247 -6.60 10.69 -4.48
N SER A 248 -7.59 9.85 -4.74
CA SER A 248 -8.72 9.59 -3.82
C SER A 248 -9.17 8.13 -3.94
N PRO A 249 -8.28 7.17 -3.57
CA PRO A 249 -8.65 5.76 -3.56
C PRO A 249 -9.73 5.50 -2.51
N SER A 250 -10.45 4.40 -2.67
CA SER A 250 -11.40 3.96 -1.66
C SER A 250 -11.28 2.47 -1.40
N PHE A 251 -11.53 2.10 -0.15
CA PHE A 251 -11.58 0.72 0.28
C PHE A 251 -12.87 0.06 -0.23
N LEU A 252 -12.75 -1.15 -0.79
CA LEU A 252 -13.89 -1.94 -1.25
C LEU A 252 -14.24 -3.04 -0.27
N PHE A 253 -13.29 -3.90 0.02
CA PHE A 253 -13.42 -4.99 0.99
C PHE A 253 -12.06 -5.56 1.38
N ALA A 254 -12.04 -6.30 2.47
CA ALA A 254 -11.00 -7.25 2.80
C ALA A 254 -11.62 -8.50 3.42
N PHE A 255 -10.95 -9.62 3.29
CA PHE A 255 -11.29 -10.83 4.01
C PHE A 255 -10.03 -11.60 4.42
N GLU A 256 -10.13 -12.31 5.51
CA GLU A 256 -9.09 -13.18 6.03
C GLU A 256 -9.71 -14.52 6.39
N ASN A 257 -9.06 -15.60 6.02
CA ASN A 257 -9.35 -16.92 6.52
C ASN A 257 -8.35 -17.25 7.62
N ASP A 258 -8.81 -17.41 8.84
CA ASP A 258 -8.00 -17.86 9.96
C ASP A 258 -8.16 -19.39 10.11
N PRO A 259 -7.23 -20.20 9.56
CA PRO A 259 -7.34 -21.65 9.57
C PRO A 259 -7.17 -22.25 10.97
N GLN A 260 -6.62 -21.52 11.93
CA GLN A 260 -6.44 -21.99 13.30
C GLN A 260 -7.73 -21.90 14.11
N ASN A 261 -8.55 -20.89 13.81
CA ASN A 261 -9.80 -20.64 14.50
C ASN A 261 -11.03 -20.95 13.63
N GLU A 262 -10.84 -21.44 12.40
CA GLU A 262 -11.91 -21.75 11.42
C GLU A 262 -12.87 -20.57 11.18
N VAL A 263 -12.34 -19.33 11.25
CA VAL A 263 -13.13 -18.10 11.12
C VAL A 263 -12.77 -17.36 9.84
N ILE A 264 -13.76 -16.98 9.06
CA ILE A 264 -13.64 -16.04 7.96
C ILE A 264 -14.01 -14.65 8.48
N ARG A 265 -13.07 -13.72 8.47
CA ARG A 265 -13.29 -12.32 8.82
C ARG A 265 -13.50 -11.50 7.55
N HIS A 266 -14.43 -10.56 7.60
CA HIS A 266 -14.72 -9.59 6.53
C HIS A 266 -14.67 -8.17 7.09
N TRP A 267 -14.10 -7.24 6.31
CA TRP A 267 -14.05 -5.81 6.57
C TRP A 267 -14.68 -5.00 5.46
#